data_0de0faa6364bcc465a1150a898766000
#
_entry.id   0de0faa6364bcc465a1150a898766000
#
_cell.length_a   1.000
_cell.length_b   1.000
_cell.length_c   1.000
_cell.angle_alpha   90.00
_cell.angle_beta   90.00
_cell.angle_gamma   90.00
#
_symmetry.space_group_name_H-M   'P 1'
#
loop_
_entity.id
_entity.type
_entity.pdbx_description
1 polymer ?
#
loop_
_entity_poly.entity_id
_entity_poly.type
_entity_poly.pdbx_seq_one_letter_code
_entity_poly.pdbx_strand_id
1 'polypeptide(L)'
;MFVTLGGSGSPLVLAAHVDTLGAMVRSIKDNGRLRPTTLGGHQCSTADGENCTIHTRDGRVYTGVVLNTEPSAHVADQKTEQLEENMEILLDENTASAKETLALGVQTGDIIAMDPRTIVTESGYIKSRFLDDKLSAAILIGLAKAIREEGWKLNRKVSLLFTVYEEVGHGGCVVSDDTEEMISVNMGCVGDDLGCTERMVSICAKDSGWPYNYDLVTTLSNIARELDLDYAIDVYPHYGSDVETALRAGYDIRHGLIGPGVYASHNYERSHMDGVRNTFELLKAYITK
;
A
#
# COMPACT_ATOMS: atom_id res chain seq x y z
N MET A 1 -6.01 8.73 -10.31
CA MET A 1 -5.73 9.05 -11.73
C MET A 1 -6.20 7.89 -12.58
N PHE A 2 -6.98 8.16 -13.65
CA PHE A 2 -7.50 7.14 -14.56
C PHE A 2 -6.81 7.26 -15.93
N VAL A 3 -6.32 6.14 -16.48
CA VAL A 3 -5.56 6.12 -17.73
C VAL A 3 -6.03 4.95 -18.61
N THR A 4 -6.58 5.22 -19.80
CA THR A 4 -6.94 4.18 -20.74
C THR A 4 -5.72 3.78 -21.58
N LEU A 5 -5.37 2.50 -21.56
CA LEU A 5 -4.23 1.95 -22.32
C LEU A 5 -4.61 1.57 -23.76
N GLY A 6 -5.88 1.30 -24.01
CA GLY A 6 -6.39 0.91 -25.34
C GLY A 6 -7.19 -0.39 -25.32
N GLY A 7 -7.26 -1.04 -26.48
CA GLY A 7 -8.10 -2.22 -26.69
C GLY A 7 -9.57 -1.88 -26.94
N SER A 8 -10.39 -2.89 -27.17
CA SER A 8 -11.82 -2.76 -27.41
C SER A 8 -12.58 -3.97 -26.86
N GLY A 9 -13.87 -3.79 -26.55
CA GLY A 9 -14.70 -4.83 -25.94
C GLY A 9 -14.90 -4.59 -24.44
N SER A 10 -15.03 -5.67 -23.68
CA SER A 10 -15.35 -5.65 -22.24
C SER A 10 -14.36 -4.82 -21.43
N PRO A 11 -14.79 -3.77 -20.72
CA PRO A 11 -13.89 -2.89 -19.98
C PRO A 11 -13.35 -3.54 -18.71
N LEU A 12 -12.01 -3.52 -18.59
CA LEU A 12 -11.24 -3.93 -17.42
C LEU A 12 -10.53 -2.72 -16.80
N VAL A 13 -10.62 -2.58 -15.51
CA VAL A 13 -9.83 -1.66 -14.72
C VAL A 13 -8.81 -2.45 -13.87
N LEU A 14 -7.53 -2.10 -13.98
CA LEU A 14 -6.47 -2.55 -13.09
C LEU A 14 -6.17 -1.39 -12.14
N ALA A 15 -6.38 -1.60 -10.85
CA ALA A 15 -6.21 -0.56 -9.83
C ALA A 15 -5.02 -0.85 -8.92
N ALA A 16 -4.31 0.20 -8.56
CA ALA A 16 -3.30 0.19 -7.49
C ALA A 16 -3.35 1.52 -6.75
N HIS A 17 -3.04 1.52 -5.45
CA HIS A 17 -3.03 2.76 -4.70
C HIS A 17 -1.63 3.37 -4.55
N VAL A 18 -1.57 4.68 -4.34
CA VAL A 18 -0.32 5.40 -4.19
C VAL A 18 -0.23 6.21 -2.89
N ASP A 19 -1.31 6.24 -2.11
CA ASP A 19 -1.28 6.72 -0.74
C ASP A 19 -0.53 5.72 0.16
N THR A 20 -0.14 6.18 1.33
CA THR A 20 0.65 5.40 2.28
C THR A 20 0.12 5.58 3.67
N LEU A 21 0.36 4.62 4.51
CA LEU A 21 0.27 4.79 5.95
C LEU A 21 1.12 5.98 6.41
N GLY A 22 0.69 6.65 7.45
CA GLY A 22 1.38 7.80 8.00
C GLY A 22 0.79 8.24 9.33
N ALA A 23 1.00 9.48 9.68
CA ALA A 23 0.39 10.08 10.85
C ALA A 23 0.02 11.55 10.61
N MET A 24 -0.72 12.11 11.55
CA MET A 24 -1.10 13.52 11.57
C MET A 24 -0.78 14.09 12.95
N VAL A 25 -0.39 15.35 12.99
CA VAL A 25 -0.23 16.06 14.26
C VAL A 25 -1.59 16.21 14.92
N ARG A 26 -1.82 15.49 16.03
CA ARG A 26 -3.04 15.58 16.84
C ARG A 26 -3.01 16.76 17.77
N SER A 27 -1.86 17.00 18.41
CA SER A 27 -1.64 18.16 19.30
C SER A 27 -0.14 18.40 19.52
N ILE A 28 0.19 19.59 20.01
CA ILE A 28 1.54 19.96 20.45
C ILE A 28 1.56 19.96 21.99
N LYS A 29 2.51 19.24 22.57
CA LYS A 29 2.69 19.14 24.02
C LYS A 29 3.41 20.37 24.57
N ASP A 30 3.27 20.64 25.86
CA ASP A 30 3.89 21.80 26.52
C ASP A 30 5.43 21.86 26.34
N ASN A 31 6.07 20.70 26.19
CA ASN A 31 7.50 20.58 25.93
C ASN A 31 7.90 20.73 24.43
N GLY A 32 6.95 21.09 23.55
CA GLY A 32 7.18 21.31 22.13
C GLY A 32 7.11 20.04 21.26
N ARG A 33 7.06 18.85 21.84
CA ARG A 33 6.92 17.58 21.09
C ARG A 33 5.52 17.45 20.50
N LEU A 34 5.41 16.72 19.40
CA LEU A 34 4.12 16.48 18.76
C LEU A 34 3.52 15.15 19.24
N ARG A 35 2.22 15.15 19.53
CA ARG A 35 1.44 13.92 19.68
C ARG A 35 0.89 13.54 18.31
N PRO A 36 1.25 12.38 17.76
CA PRO A 36 0.68 11.92 16.49
C PRO A 36 -0.71 11.30 16.69
N THR A 37 -1.43 11.12 15.58
CA THR A 37 -2.50 10.15 15.41
C THR A 37 -2.28 9.42 14.09
N THR A 38 -2.55 8.13 14.04
CA THR A 38 -2.26 7.30 12.86
C THR A 38 -3.18 7.64 11.68
N LEU A 39 -2.65 7.57 10.47
CA LEU A 39 -3.40 7.54 9.22
C LEU A 39 -3.23 6.14 8.61
N GLY A 40 -4.35 5.42 8.48
CA GLY A 40 -4.37 4.01 8.11
C GLY A 40 -4.05 3.05 9.26
N GLY A 41 -4.04 1.77 8.95
CA GLY A 41 -4.01 0.69 9.93
C GLY A 41 -2.62 0.16 10.23
N HIS A 42 -1.76 0.90 10.93
CA HIS A 42 -0.47 0.35 11.37
C HIS A 42 -0.33 0.33 12.89
N GLN A 43 0.51 -0.58 13.40
CA GLN A 43 0.84 -0.63 14.82
C GLN A 43 1.92 0.42 15.14
N CYS A 44 1.74 1.15 16.22
CA CYS A 44 2.70 2.19 16.64
C CYS A 44 4.12 1.64 16.89
N SER A 45 4.21 0.37 17.33
CA SER A 45 5.49 -0.34 17.50
C SER A 45 6.33 -0.41 16.23
N THR A 46 5.69 -0.36 15.06
CA THR A 46 6.40 -0.40 13.77
C THR A 46 7.04 0.94 13.40
N ALA A 47 6.65 2.01 14.07
CA ALA A 47 7.13 3.36 13.83
C ALA A 47 8.17 3.84 14.85
N ASP A 48 8.31 3.15 15.99
CA ASP A 48 9.26 3.53 17.05
C ASP A 48 10.71 3.48 16.55
N GLY A 49 11.41 4.61 16.63
CA GLY A 49 12.76 4.78 16.12
C GLY A 49 12.86 5.19 14.64
N GLU A 50 11.74 5.42 13.95
CA GLU A 50 11.76 5.82 12.55
C GLU A 50 11.95 7.33 12.38
N ASN A 51 12.75 7.71 11.39
CA ASN A 51 12.78 9.10 10.93
C ASN A 51 11.46 9.45 10.24
N CYS A 52 11.10 10.72 10.33
CA CYS A 52 9.90 11.23 9.68
C CYS A 52 10.09 12.67 9.17
N THR A 53 9.17 13.06 8.30
CA THR A 53 9.06 14.41 7.78
C THR A 53 7.71 14.99 8.17
N ILE A 54 7.68 16.22 8.64
CA ILE A 54 6.47 16.95 9.00
C ILE A 54 6.18 17.98 7.92
N HIS A 55 5.05 17.80 7.21
CA HIS A 55 4.59 18.70 6.16
C HIS A 55 3.56 19.68 6.71
N THR A 56 3.93 20.95 6.83
CA THR A 56 3.06 21.98 7.37
C THR A 56 2.07 22.51 6.33
N ARG A 57 0.96 23.09 6.78
CA ARG A 57 -0.08 23.64 5.91
C ARG A 57 0.39 24.85 5.08
N ASP A 58 1.43 25.54 5.51
CA ASP A 58 2.05 26.64 4.77
C ASP A 58 3.19 26.22 3.83
N GLY A 59 3.41 24.89 3.68
CA GLY A 59 4.36 24.31 2.73
C GLY A 59 5.78 24.18 3.23
N ARG A 60 6.05 24.47 4.50
CA ARG A 60 7.35 24.16 5.12
C ARG A 60 7.46 22.68 5.45
N VAL A 61 8.68 22.17 5.49
CA VAL A 61 8.97 20.77 5.80
C VAL A 61 10.04 20.73 6.87
N TYR A 62 9.79 19.93 7.91
CA TYR A 62 10.74 19.68 9.00
C TYR A 62 11.02 18.19 9.08
N THR A 63 12.16 17.82 9.65
CA THR A 63 12.49 16.44 9.99
C THR A 63 12.29 16.18 11.48
N GLY A 64 12.20 14.91 11.83
CA GLY A 64 12.08 14.48 13.22
C GLY A 64 12.17 12.96 13.34
N VAL A 65 11.99 12.48 14.54
CA VAL A 65 12.00 11.06 14.87
C VAL A 65 10.74 10.68 15.64
N VAL A 66 10.18 9.54 15.31
CA VAL A 66 9.06 8.92 16.04
C VAL A 66 9.64 8.11 17.19
N LEU A 67 9.26 8.40 18.41
CA LEU A 67 9.71 7.68 19.60
C LEU A 67 8.54 7.43 20.56
N ASN A 68 8.64 6.40 21.39
CA ASN A 68 7.76 6.29 22.54
C ASN A 68 8.15 7.31 23.62
N THR A 69 7.27 7.54 24.60
CA THR A 69 7.46 8.55 25.65
C THR A 69 8.57 8.20 26.65
N GLU A 70 9.04 6.95 26.67
CA GLU A 70 10.13 6.45 27.53
C GLU A 70 11.21 5.74 26.70
N PRO A 71 11.88 6.43 25.76
CA PRO A 71 12.69 5.78 24.72
C PRO A 71 14.05 5.28 25.23
N SER A 72 14.53 5.74 26.41
CA SER A 72 15.88 5.47 26.89
C SER A 72 15.92 4.33 27.91
N ALA A 73 16.64 3.26 27.57
CA ALA A 73 16.91 2.13 28.49
C ALA A 73 17.65 2.51 29.75
N HIS A 74 18.32 3.67 29.79
CA HIS A 74 19.10 4.13 30.91
C HIS A 74 18.31 5.07 31.89
N VAL A 75 17.11 5.46 31.48
CA VAL A 75 16.26 6.44 32.18
C VAL A 75 14.96 5.83 32.68
N ALA A 76 14.43 4.86 31.93
CA ALA A 76 13.15 4.23 32.23
C ALA A 76 13.25 2.70 32.14
N ASP A 77 12.30 2.00 32.76
CA ASP A 77 12.22 0.53 32.75
C ASP A 77 11.80 -0.07 31.40
N GLN A 78 11.55 0.75 30.40
CA GLN A 78 11.07 0.37 29.06
C GLN A 78 9.83 -0.55 29.07
N LYS A 79 8.89 -0.27 29.96
CA LYS A 79 7.63 -1.03 30.09
C LYS A 79 6.44 -0.32 29.44
N THR A 80 6.68 0.82 28.80
CA THR A 80 5.63 1.60 28.14
C THR A 80 5.11 0.83 26.94
N GLU A 81 3.81 0.54 26.95
CA GLU A 81 3.16 -0.05 25.80
C GLU A 81 3.24 0.91 24.60
N GLN A 82 3.51 0.38 23.41
CA GLN A 82 3.61 1.17 22.17
C GLN A 82 2.22 1.41 21.59
N LEU A 83 1.41 2.19 22.33
CA LEU A 83 0.09 2.68 21.93
C LEU A 83 0.22 4.10 21.37
N GLU A 84 -0.74 4.54 20.58
CA GLU A 84 -0.75 5.88 19.95
C GLU A 84 -0.54 7.01 21.00
N GLU A 85 -1.17 6.90 22.17
CA GLU A 85 -1.06 7.87 23.26
C GLU A 85 0.33 7.96 23.88
N ASN A 86 1.14 6.94 23.70
CA ASN A 86 2.51 6.83 24.23
C ASN A 86 3.57 7.13 23.18
N MET A 87 3.17 7.58 21.99
CA MET A 87 4.09 7.96 20.93
C MET A 87 4.23 9.49 20.83
N GLU A 88 5.42 9.93 20.49
CA GLU A 88 5.77 11.34 20.30
C GLU A 88 6.62 11.53 19.05
N ILE A 89 6.53 12.72 18.45
CA ILE A 89 7.49 13.15 17.44
C ILE A 89 8.40 14.21 18.05
N LEU A 90 9.68 13.96 17.98
CA LEU A 90 10.70 14.94 18.33
C LEU A 90 11.17 15.60 17.03
N LEU A 91 10.95 16.91 16.92
CA LEU A 91 11.46 17.69 15.79
C LEU A 91 12.97 17.87 15.88
N ASP A 92 13.66 17.87 14.76
CA ASP A 92 15.09 18.20 14.64
C ASP A 92 15.30 19.73 14.65
N GLU A 93 14.56 20.43 15.55
CA GLU A 93 14.54 21.88 15.67
C GLU A 93 14.76 22.30 17.14
N ASN A 94 15.30 23.49 17.34
CA ASN A 94 15.55 24.04 18.68
C ASN A 94 14.25 24.55 19.32
N THR A 95 13.36 23.63 19.67
CA THR A 95 12.10 23.93 20.35
C THR A 95 12.02 23.18 21.69
N ALA A 96 11.60 23.87 22.73
CA ALA A 96 11.42 23.34 24.08
C ALA A 96 10.03 23.69 24.65
N SER A 97 9.17 24.28 23.85
CA SER A 97 7.81 24.67 24.26
C SER A 97 6.84 24.62 23.06
N ALA A 98 5.55 24.46 23.38
CA ALA A 98 4.49 24.52 22.39
C ALA A 98 4.51 25.85 21.59
N LYS A 99 4.84 26.95 22.27
CA LYS A 99 4.92 28.28 21.63
C LYS A 99 6.01 28.33 20.56
N GLU A 100 7.17 27.75 20.83
CA GLU A 100 8.29 27.71 19.88
C GLU A 100 7.96 26.82 18.69
N THR A 101 7.38 25.65 18.92
CA THR A 101 6.94 24.75 17.84
C THR A 101 5.87 25.40 16.96
N LEU A 102 4.88 26.10 17.56
CA LEU A 102 3.89 26.89 16.83
C LEU A 102 4.53 28.02 16.01
N ALA A 103 5.60 28.63 16.51
CA ALA A 103 6.32 29.69 15.80
C ALA A 103 7.03 29.17 14.53
N LEU A 104 7.37 27.89 14.47
CA LEU A 104 7.82 27.23 13.25
C LEU A 104 6.70 27.06 12.20
N GLY A 105 5.42 27.28 12.58
CA GLY A 105 4.24 27.05 11.74
C GLY A 105 3.71 25.63 11.79
N VAL A 106 4.28 24.77 12.61
CA VAL A 106 3.75 23.42 12.87
C VAL A 106 2.46 23.54 13.67
N GLN A 107 1.41 22.86 13.24
CA GLN A 107 0.10 22.94 13.88
C GLN A 107 -0.65 21.60 13.83
N THR A 108 -1.73 21.51 14.59
CA THR A 108 -2.67 20.38 14.52
C THR A 108 -3.18 20.20 13.09
N GLY A 109 -3.17 18.97 12.61
CA GLY A 109 -3.58 18.60 11.26
C GLY A 109 -2.45 18.60 10.23
N ASP A 110 -1.22 18.93 10.59
CA ASP A 110 -0.07 18.74 9.70
C ASP A 110 0.25 17.24 9.52
N ILE A 111 0.76 16.88 8.35
CA ILE A 111 1.02 15.48 7.98
C ILE A 111 2.42 15.08 8.43
N ILE A 112 2.51 13.86 8.95
CA ILE A 112 3.75 13.20 9.34
C ILE A 112 3.96 11.99 8.42
N ALA A 113 5.01 12.04 7.61
CA ALA A 113 5.39 10.97 6.69
C ALA A 113 6.65 10.26 7.21
N MET A 114 6.60 8.93 7.35
CA MET A 114 7.76 8.13 7.76
C MET A 114 8.67 7.84 6.58
N ASP A 115 9.98 7.72 6.84
CA ASP A 115 10.96 7.40 5.81
C ASP A 115 10.76 5.98 5.25
N PRO A 116 10.70 5.79 3.92
CA PRO A 116 10.50 4.47 3.31
C PRO A 116 11.71 3.54 3.47
N ARG A 117 12.92 4.06 3.55
CA ARG A 117 14.20 3.33 3.68
C ARG A 117 14.38 2.22 2.64
N THR A 118 14.12 2.51 1.38
CA THR A 118 14.11 1.52 0.29
C THR A 118 15.50 0.94 0.03
N ILE A 119 15.60 -0.39 0.00
CA ILE A 119 16.81 -1.15 -0.31
C ILE A 119 16.45 -2.28 -1.28
N VAL A 120 17.19 -2.37 -2.38
CA VAL A 120 17.16 -3.51 -3.30
C VAL A 120 18.47 -4.26 -3.19
N THR A 121 18.42 -5.55 -2.86
CA THR A 121 19.62 -6.38 -2.70
C THR A 121 20.04 -7.02 -4.02
N GLU A 122 21.30 -7.40 -4.16
CA GLU A 122 21.79 -8.14 -5.33
C GLU A 122 21.08 -9.49 -5.52
N SER A 123 20.62 -10.10 -4.43
CA SER A 123 19.83 -11.35 -4.46
C SER A 123 18.36 -11.16 -4.85
N GLY A 124 17.95 -9.93 -5.18
CA GLY A 124 16.61 -9.62 -5.68
C GLY A 124 15.58 -9.27 -4.61
N TYR A 125 15.91 -9.23 -3.32
CA TYR A 125 14.97 -8.77 -2.31
C TYR A 125 14.79 -7.27 -2.34
N ILE A 126 13.54 -6.83 -2.18
CA ILE A 126 13.12 -5.44 -2.08
C ILE A 126 12.62 -5.23 -0.65
N LYS A 127 13.20 -4.29 0.05
CA LYS A 127 12.80 -3.90 1.41
C LYS A 127 12.48 -2.42 1.44
N SER A 128 11.32 -2.07 1.96
CA SER A 128 10.89 -0.67 2.12
C SER A 128 9.67 -0.61 2.99
N ARG A 129 9.36 0.53 3.59
CA ARG A 129 7.96 0.84 3.91
C ARG A 129 7.21 1.11 2.61
N PHE A 130 5.91 0.86 2.63
CA PHE A 130 4.99 1.23 1.54
C PHE A 130 5.23 0.49 0.22
N LEU A 131 5.73 -0.77 0.26
CA LEU A 131 5.61 -1.69 -0.88
C LEU A 131 4.14 -1.96 -1.16
N ASP A 132 3.32 -1.98 -0.13
CA ASP A 132 1.89 -1.78 -0.14
C ASP A 132 1.58 -0.27 -0.31
N ASP A 133 1.16 0.21 -1.49
CA ASP A 133 1.04 -0.56 -2.74
C ASP A 133 1.88 0.07 -3.88
N LYS A 134 2.97 0.75 -3.52
CA LYS A 134 3.85 1.36 -4.53
C LYS A 134 4.52 0.32 -5.42
N LEU A 135 4.66 -0.93 -4.93
CA LEU A 135 5.25 -2.00 -5.74
C LEU A 135 4.33 -2.38 -6.90
N SER A 136 3.04 -2.55 -6.64
CA SER A 136 2.06 -2.86 -7.69
C SER A 136 1.74 -1.65 -8.57
N ALA A 137 1.76 -0.45 -8.03
CA ALA A 137 1.71 0.77 -8.85
C ALA A 137 2.88 0.80 -9.86
N ALA A 138 4.08 0.43 -9.43
CA ALA A 138 5.24 0.32 -10.33
C ALA A 138 5.08 -0.80 -11.38
N ILE A 139 4.48 -1.95 -11.01
CA ILE A 139 4.15 -3.03 -11.95
C ILE A 139 3.20 -2.52 -13.03
N LEU A 140 2.12 -1.80 -12.66
CA LEU A 140 1.16 -1.24 -13.62
C LEU A 140 1.79 -0.19 -14.54
N ILE A 141 2.70 0.65 -14.04
CA ILE A 141 3.47 1.59 -14.86
C ILE A 141 4.37 0.82 -15.84
N GLY A 142 5.05 -0.23 -15.36
CA GLY A 142 5.84 -1.12 -16.21
C GLY A 142 5.02 -1.80 -17.30
N LEU A 143 3.81 -2.24 -16.97
CA LEU A 143 2.85 -2.84 -17.90
C LEU A 143 2.45 -1.83 -18.99
N ALA A 144 2.09 -0.60 -18.62
CA ALA A 144 1.75 0.46 -19.55
C ALA A 144 2.91 0.79 -20.50
N LYS A 145 4.14 0.84 -19.96
CA LYS A 145 5.35 1.04 -20.76
C LYS A 145 5.55 -0.09 -21.76
N ALA A 146 5.46 -1.35 -21.35
CA ALA A 146 5.63 -2.51 -22.21
C ALA A 146 4.56 -2.57 -23.32
N ILE A 147 3.28 -2.31 -23.01
CA ILE A 147 2.21 -2.22 -24.01
C ILE A 147 2.57 -1.21 -25.10
N ARG A 148 3.08 -0.03 -24.71
CA ARG A 148 3.43 1.04 -25.66
C ARG A 148 4.68 0.71 -26.49
N GLU A 149 5.74 0.19 -25.87
CA GLU A 149 7.05 -0.04 -26.49
C GLU A 149 7.05 -1.29 -27.37
N GLU A 150 6.35 -2.35 -26.94
CA GLU A 150 6.30 -3.64 -27.63
C GLU A 150 5.05 -3.79 -28.53
N GLY A 151 4.10 -2.86 -28.45
CA GLY A 151 2.93 -2.83 -29.31
C GLY A 151 1.96 -4.00 -29.05
N TRP A 152 1.75 -4.38 -27.79
CA TRP A 152 0.86 -5.51 -27.47
C TRP A 152 -0.57 -5.29 -27.95
N LYS A 153 -1.15 -6.33 -28.52
CA LYS A 153 -2.55 -6.34 -28.87
C LYS A 153 -3.37 -6.75 -27.63
N LEU A 154 -4.15 -5.81 -27.12
CA LEU A 154 -5.03 -6.07 -25.99
C LEU A 154 -6.29 -6.81 -26.42
N ASN A 155 -6.70 -7.82 -25.64
CA ASN A 155 -7.90 -8.64 -25.91
C ASN A 155 -9.21 -7.94 -25.46
N ARG A 156 -9.11 -6.82 -24.73
CA ARG A 156 -10.24 -6.05 -24.19
C ARG A 156 -9.86 -4.57 -24.00
N LYS A 157 -10.84 -3.73 -23.64
CA LYS A 157 -10.57 -2.35 -23.23
C LYS A 157 -9.90 -2.35 -21.87
N VAL A 158 -8.66 -1.90 -21.75
CA VAL A 158 -7.89 -1.90 -20.49
C VAL A 158 -7.62 -0.48 -20.04
N SER A 159 -7.90 -0.20 -18.77
CA SER A 159 -7.59 1.06 -18.12
C SER A 159 -6.86 0.82 -16.79
N LEU A 160 -6.01 1.76 -16.41
CA LEU A 160 -5.38 1.80 -15.09
C LEU A 160 -6.08 2.83 -14.21
N LEU A 161 -6.24 2.51 -12.94
CA LEU A 161 -6.72 3.42 -11.90
C LEU A 161 -5.68 3.49 -10.79
N PHE A 162 -5.05 4.67 -10.62
CA PHE A 162 -4.21 4.93 -9.44
C PHE A 162 -5.04 5.73 -8.45
N THR A 163 -5.28 5.14 -7.28
CA THR A 163 -6.10 5.71 -6.22
C THR A 163 -5.26 6.39 -5.15
N VAL A 164 -5.91 7.21 -4.37
CA VAL A 164 -5.47 7.74 -3.09
C VAL A 164 -6.61 7.51 -2.08
N TYR A 165 -6.31 7.38 -0.80
CA TYR A 165 -7.25 7.02 0.27
C TYR A 165 -7.66 5.54 0.34
N GLU A 166 -6.92 4.61 -0.27
CA GLU A 166 -7.15 3.17 -0.09
C GLU A 166 -6.92 2.78 1.36
N GLU A 167 -5.80 3.23 1.94
CA GLU A 167 -5.37 2.97 3.32
C GLU A 167 -6.35 3.47 4.41
N VAL A 168 -7.28 4.33 4.02
CA VAL A 168 -8.36 4.85 4.87
C VAL A 168 -9.75 4.44 4.37
N GLY A 169 -9.81 3.46 3.47
CA GLY A 169 -11.01 2.69 3.14
C GLY A 169 -11.93 3.31 2.09
N HIS A 170 -11.43 4.18 1.16
CA HIS A 170 -12.33 4.71 0.11
C HIS A 170 -11.67 5.05 -1.24
N GLY A 171 -10.48 4.51 -1.53
CA GLY A 171 -9.75 4.77 -2.77
C GLY A 171 -10.49 4.40 -4.05
N GLY A 172 -11.15 3.24 -4.07
CA GLY A 172 -11.89 2.72 -5.22
C GLY A 172 -13.36 3.17 -5.32
N CYS A 173 -13.80 4.18 -4.59
CA CYS A 173 -15.20 4.60 -4.54
C CYS A 173 -15.74 5.22 -5.85
N VAL A 174 -14.86 5.54 -6.81
CA VAL A 174 -15.21 6.03 -8.14
C VAL A 174 -14.44 5.27 -9.19
N VAL A 175 -15.16 4.57 -10.06
CA VAL A 175 -14.66 3.92 -11.28
C VAL A 175 -15.47 4.38 -12.49
N SER A 176 -15.06 4.05 -13.71
CA SER A 176 -15.82 4.38 -14.90
C SER A 176 -17.15 3.63 -14.93
N ASP A 177 -18.24 4.29 -15.31
CA ASP A 177 -19.60 3.71 -15.32
C ASP A 177 -19.72 2.51 -16.27
N ASP A 178 -18.84 2.38 -17.27
CA ASP A 178 -18.80 1.25 -18.19
C ASP A 178 -17.93 0.08 -17.71
N THR A 179 -17.37 0.15 -16.50
CA THR A 179 -16.50 -0.91 -15.97
C THR A 179 -17.29 -2.20 -15.76
N GLU A 180 -16.86 -3.29 -16.38
CA GLU A 180 -17.45 -4.62 -16.19
C GLU A 180 -16.63 -5.49 -15.23
N GLU A 181 -15.33 -5.21 -15.16
CA GLU A 181 -14.40 -5.98 -14.33
C GLU A 181 -13.32 -5.07 -13.76
N MET A 182 -12.99 -5.29 -12.49
CA MET A 182 -11.90 -4.58 -11.80
C MET A 182 -11.03 -5.56 -11.05
N ILE A 183 -9.72 -5.44 -11.22
CA ILE A 183 -8.73 -6.17 -10.43
C ILE A 183 -7.92 -5.16 -9.63
N SER A 184 -7.97 -5.27 -8.32
CA SER A 184 -7.00 -4.60 -7.47
C SER A 184 -5.66 -5.33 -7.61
N VAL A 185 -4.67 -4.63 -8.14
CA VAL A 185 -3.29 -5.09 -8.18
C VAL A 185 -2.63 -4.45 -6.98
N ASN A 186 -2.69 -5.18 -5.87
CA ASN A 186 -2.19 -4.74 -4.58
C ASN A 186 -1.09 -5.71 -4.14
N MET A 187 -1.03 -6.18 -2.92
CA MET A 187 -0.02 -7.13 -2.47
C MET A 187 -0.63 -8.45 -1.99
N GLY A 188 0.17 -9.52 -2.01
CA GLY A 188 -0.16 -10.81 -1.41
C GLY A 188 0.34 -10.90 0.02
N CYS A 189 -0.52 -11.30 0.95
CA CYS A 189 -0.11 -11.54 2.33
C CYS A 189 0.83 -12.73 2.42
N VAL A 190 1.90 -12.60 3.21
CA VAL A 190 2.84 -13.68 3.53
C VAL A 190 2.81 -13.92 5.04
N GLY A 191 2.51 -15.13 5.47
CA GLY A 191 2.40 -15.47 6.89
C GLY A 191 1.94 -16.90 7.12
N ASP A 192 1.70 -17.25 8.37
CA ASP A 192 1.19 -18.56 8.75
C ASP A 192 -0.20 -18.81 8.15
N ASP A 193 -0.48 -20.05 7.76
CA ASP A 193 -1.70 -20.50 7.06
C ASP A 193 -1.92 -19.91 5.65
N LEU A 194 -0.91 -19.23 5.07
CA LEU A 194 -0.93 -18.70 3.71
C LEU A 194 0.11 -19.42 2.85
N GLY A 195 -0.25 -19.68 1.58
CA GLY A 195 0.63 -20.35 0.62
C GLY A 195 1.62 -19.40 -0.05
N CYS A 196 1.35 -18.11 -0.04
CA CYS A 196 2.18 -17.11 -0.73
C CYS A 196 3.52 -16.88 -0.03
N THR A 197 4.55 -16.68 -0.83
CA THR A 197 5.88 -16.21 -0.40
C THR A 197 6.23 -14.92 -1.16
N GLU A 198 7.28 -14.22 -0.76
CA GLU A 198 7.72 -12.99 -1.44
C GLU A 198 8.07 -13.20 -2.92
N ARG A 199 8.28 -14.45 -3.35
CA ARG A 199 8.65 -14.80 -4.73
C ARG A 199 7.47 -15.11 -5.63
N MET A 200 6.27 -15.20 -5.09
CA MET A 200 5.06 -15.60 -5.79
C MET A 200 4.17 -14.41 -6.14
N VAL A 201 3.31 -14.62 -7.13
CA VAL A 201 2.08 -13.82 -7.25
C VAL A 201 0.99 -14.47 -6.42
N SER A 202 0.34 -13.70 -5.57
CA SER A 202 -0.84 -14.15 -4.85
C SER A 202 -2.10 -13.83 -5.64
N ILE A 203 -3.05 -14.78 -5.65
CA ILE A 203 -4.41 -14.64 -6.19
C ILE A 203 -5.35 -14.81 -5.01
N CYS A 204 -5.97 -13.73 -4.56
CA CYS A 204 -6.84 -13.77 -3.40
C CYS A 204 -8.19 -14.37 -3.76
N ALA A 205 -8.61 -15.43 -3.06
CA ALA A 205 -9.92 -16.03 -3.23
C ALA A 205 -10.99 -15.39 -2.33
N LYS A 206 -10.58 -14.86 -1.16
CA LYS A 206 -11.44 -14.17 -0.20
C LYS A 206 -10.59 -13.29 0.71
N ASP A 207 -11.09 -12.13 1.08
CA ASP A 207 -10.55 -11.31 2.15
C ASP A 207 -11.55 -11.11 3.30
N SER A 208 -11.40 -10.05 4.12
CA SER A 208 -12.28 -9.81 5.27
C SER A 208 -13.71 -9.49 4.88
N GLY A 209 -13.94 -8.86 3.73
CA GLY A 209 -15.26 -8.45 3.28
C GLY A 209 -16.09 -9.62 2.74
N TRP A 210 -15.61 -10.27 1.68
CA TRP A 210 -16.31 -11.37 1.00
C TRP A 210 -15.42 -12.12 0.01
N PRO A 211 -15.91 -13.23 -0.59
CA PRO A 211 -15.18 -13.93 -1.63
C PRO A 211 -15.08 -13.08 -2.91
N TYR A 212 -13.93 -13.16 -3.57
CA TYR A 212 -13.73 -12.62 -4.91
C TYR A 212 -14.49 -13.44 -5.96
N ASN A 213 -14.69 -12.87 -7.17
CA ASN A 213 -15.44 -13.54 -8.23
C ASN A 213 -14.77 -14.89 -8.57
N TYR A 214 -15.55 -15.97 -8.41
CA TYR A 214 -15.04 -17.35 -8.55
C TYR A 214 -14.45 -17.65 -9.94
N ASP A 215 -15.13 -17.18 -11.00
CA ASP A 215 -14.68 -17.44 -12.37
C ASP A 215 -13.42 -16.65 -12.70
N LEU A 216 -13.29 -15.42 -12.16
CA LEU A 216 -12.10 -14.61 -12.33
C LEU A 216 -10.89 -15.23 -11.59
N VAL A 217 -11.05 -15.63 -10.34
CA VAL A 217 -10.01 -16.34 -9.59
C VAL A 217 -9.59 -17.62 -10.30
N THR A 218 -10.56 -18.39 -10.81
CA THR A 218 -10.30 -19.61 -11.56
C THR A 218 -9.53 -19.33 -12.87
N THR A 219 -9.90 -18.27 -13.59
CA THR A 219 -9.22 -17.86 -14.82
C THR A 219 -7.78 -17.47 -14.56
N LEU A 220 -7.54 -16.61 -13.57
CA LEU A 220 -6.20 -16.16 -13.19
C LEU A 220 -5.31 -17.34 -12.75
N SER A 221 -5.85 -18.27 -11.96
CA SER A 221 -5.09 -19.45 -11.50
C SER A 221 -4.78 -20.43 -12.64
N ASN A 222 -5.69 -20.57 -13.63
CA ASN A 222 -5.43 -21.38 -14.81
C ASN A 222 -4.32 -20.78 -15.68
N ILE A 223 -4.33 -19.46 -15.88
CA ILE A 223 -3.27 -18.75 -16.61
C ILE A 223 -1.92 -18.91 -15.89
N ALA A 224 -1.88 -18.73 -14.56
CA ALA A 224 -0.66 -18.88 -13.79
C ALA A 224 -0.07 -20.30 -13.94
N ARG A 225 -0.93 -21.32 -13.86
CA ARG A 225 -0.54 -22.73 -14.05
C ARG A 225 -0.05 -23.03 -15.48
N GLU A 226 -0.75 -22.51 -16.51
CA GLU A 226 -0.36 -22.69 -17.91
C GLU A 226 1.01 -22.08 -18.24
N LEU A 227 1.35 -20.98 -17.56
CA LEU A 227 2.63 -20.28 -17.72
C LEU A 227 3.72 -20.75 -16.79
N ASP A 228 3.45 -21.77 -15.94
CA ASP A 228 4.38 -22.27 -14.92
C ASP A 228 4.90 -21.14 -14.00
N LEU A 229 4.01 -20.22 -13.61
CA LEU A 229 4.35 -19.14 -12.68
C LEU A 229 4.36 -19.66 -11.23
N ASP A 230 5.22 -19.10 -10.40
CA ASP A 230 5.15 -19.28 -8.95
C ASP A 230 3.96 -18.47 -8.42
N TYR A 231 2.89 -19.12 -7.98
CA TYR A 231 1.68 -18.50 -7.49
C TYR A 231 1.07 -19.21 -6.28
N ALA A 232 0.26 -18.50 -5.53
CA ALA A 232 -0.58 -19.06 -4.48
C ALA A 232 -2.03 -18.56 -4.64
N ILE A 233 -2.98 -19.37 -4.16
CA ILE A 233 -4.38 -18.95 -3.96
C ILE A 233 -4.61 -18.94 -2.46
N ASP A 234 -4.95 -17.77 -1.91
CA ASP A 234 -5.04 -17.58 -0.48
C ASP A 234 -6.38 -16.95 -0.05
N VAL A 235 -6.69 -17.11 1.23
CA VAL A 235 -7.80 -16.45 1.93
C VAL A 235 -7.19 -15.57 3.02
N TYR A 236 -7.37 -14.24 2.93
CA TYR A 236 -6.80 -13.30 3.87
C TYR A 236 -7.74 -13.04 5.05
N PRO A 237 -7.27 -13.19 6.30
CA PRO A 237 -8.12 -13.01 7.48
C PRO A 237 -8.43 -11.53 7.79
N HIS A 238 -7.50 -10.62 7.48
CA HIS A 238 -7.58 -9.18 7.79
C HIS A 238 -7.06 -8.39 6.61
N TYR A 239 -7.94 -8.08 5.65
CA TYR A 239 -7.55 -7.40 4.42
C TYR A 239 -8.77 -6.74 3.77
N GLY A 240 -8.55 -5.64 3.08
CA GLY A 240 -9.50 -4.98 2.21
C GLY A 240 -8.79 -4.43 0.98
N SER A 241 -9.52 -3.96 -0.02
CA SER A 241 -8.94 -3.38 -1.22
C SER A 241 -9.88 -2.41 -1.93
N ASP A 242 -9.36 -1.69 -2.91
CA ASP A 242 -10.12 -0.74 -3.73
C ASP A 242 -11.34 -1.36 -4.42
N VAL A 243 -11.28 -2.64 -4.81
CA VAL A 243 -12.44 -3.30 -5.44
C VAL A 243 -13.59 -3.51 -4.45
N GLU A 244 -13.31 -3.76 -3.17
CA GLU A 244 -14.36 -3.80 -2.15
C GLU A 244 -15.04 -2.44 -2.00
N THR A 245 -14.25 -1.38 -2.03
CA THR A 245 -14.77 -0.01 -1.95
C THR A 245 -15.65 0.30 -3.15
N ALA A 246 -15.28 -0.13 -4.36
CA ALA A 246 -16.12 0.01 -5.55
C ALA A 246 -17.46 -0.71 -5.39
N LEU A 247 -17.47 -1.97 -4.91
CA LEU A 247 -18.71 -2.71 -4.67
C LEU A 247 -19.59 -2.03 -3.61
N ARG A 248 -19.00 -1.54 -2.52
CA ARG A 248 -19.72 -0.79 -1.48
C ARG A 248 -20.30 0.54 -2.00
N ALA A 249 -19.64 1.15 -2.99
CA ALA A 249 -20.15 2.34 -3.66
C ALA A 249 -21.31 2.06 -4.63
N GLY A 250 -21.64 0.79 -4.90
CA GLY A 250 -22.79 0.36 -5.70
C GLY A 250 -22.46 -0.08 -7.13
N TYR A 251 -21.20 -0.26 -7.47
CA TYR A 251 -20.81 -0.82 -8.77
C TYR A 251 -20.99 -2.33 -8.76
N ASP A 252 -21.77 -2.86 -9.70
CA ASP A 252 -21.97 -4.30 -9.90
C ASP A 252 -20.96 -4.82 -10.93
N ILE A 253 -19.75 -5.09 -10.47
CA ILE A 253 -18.60 -5.48 -11.31
C ILE A 253 -18.03 -6.83 -10.89
N ARG A 254 -17.47 -7.57 -11.84
CA ARG A 254 -16.64 -8.74 -11.51
C ARG A 254 -15.33 -8.24 -10.91
N HIS A 255 -14.95 -8.79 -9.77
CA HIS A 255 -13.85 -8.26 -8.98
C HIS A 255 -12.82 -9.31 -8.61
N GLY A 256 -11.56 -8.91 -8.60
CA GLY A 256 -10.41 -9.74 -8.24
C GLY A 256 -9.36 -8.95 -7.48
N LEU A 257 -8.47 -9.67 -6.83
CA LEU A 257 -7.30 -9.14 -6.15
C LEU A 257 -6.11 -10.04 -6.42
N ILE A 258 -5.04 -9.46 -6.93
CA ILE A 258 -3.74 -10.12 -7.11
C ILE A 258 -2.60 -9.19 -6.70
N GLY A 259 -1.43 -9.74 -6.45
CA GLY A 259 -0.22 -8.94 -6.26
C GLY A 259 1.00 -9.75 -5.90
N PRO A 260 2.19 -9.14 -5.92
CA PRO A 260 3.40 -9.80 -5.45
C PRO A 260 3.31 -10.05 -3.94
N GLY A 261 3.89 -11.17 -3.47
CA GLY A 261 3.95 -11.44 -2.05
C GLY A 261 4.76 -10.38 -1.30
N VAL A 262 4.18 -9.83 -0.24
CA VAL A 262 4.82 -8.86 0.66
C VAL A 262 4.74 -9.37 2.09
N TYR A 263 5.90 -9.58 2.69
CA TYR A 263 6.01 -9.95 4.10
C TYR A 263 6.04 -8.71 4.98
N ALA A 264 5.47 -8.83 6.18
CA ALA A 264 5.37 -7.76 7.17
C ALA A 264 4.66 -6.50 6.65
N SER A 265 3.55 -6.68 5.89
CA SER A 265 2.70 -5.56 5.43
C SER A 265 2.32 -4.63 6.59
N HIS A 266 2.24 -3.33 6.30
CA HIS A 266 2.03 -2.25 7.27
C HIS A 266 3.16 -2.06 8.30
N ASN A 267 4.36 -2.62 8.01
CA ASN A 267 5.58 -2.45 8.81
C ASN A 267 6.74 -2.02 7.89
N TYR A 268 7.98 -2.45 8.20
CA TYR A 268 9.10 -2.40 7.26
C TYR A 268 9.06 -3.66 6.39
N GLU A 269 8.55 -3.51 5.21
CA GLU A 269 8.08 -4.58 4.34
C GLU A 269 9.20 -5.21 3.52
N ARG A 270 8.93 -6.41 3.02
CA ARG A 270 9.87 -7.19 2.23
C ARG A 270 9.15 -7.96 1.13
N SER A 271 9.69 -7.88 -0.09
CA SER A 271 9.24 -8.61 -1.26
C SER A 271 10.44 -9.08 -2.09
N HIS A 272 10.22 -9.66 -3.26
CA HIS A 272 11.26 -10.13 -4.16
C HIS A 272 10.93 -9.85 -5.62
N MET A 273 11.96 -9.62 -6.45
CA MET A 273 11.82 -9.39 -7.89
C MET A 273 11.12 -10.53 -8.64
N ASP A 274 11.18 -11.76 -8.14
CA ASP A 274 10.46 -12.89 -8.74
C ASP A 274 8.94 -12.73 -8.56
N GLY A 275 8.46 -12.30 -7.37
CA GLY A 275 7.04 -12.00 -7.15
C GLY A 275 6.54 -10.87 -8.05
N VAL A 276 7.36 -9.83 -8.23
CA VAL A 276 7.08 -8.74 -9.18
C VAL A 276 6.95 -9.28 -10.61
N ARG A 277 7.88 -10.13 -11.04
CA ARG A 277 7.87 -10.74 -12.37
C ARG A 277 6.67 -11.65 -12.59
N ASN A 278 6.36 -12.53 -11.63
CA ASN A 278 5.21 -13.43 -11.71
C ASN A 278 3.89 -12.63 -11.81
N THR A 279 3.75 -11.55 -11.05
CA THR A 279 2.59 -10.65 -11.11
C THR A 279 2.49 -9.97 -12.48
N PHE A 280 3.60 -9.46 -13.00
CA PHE A 280 3.64 -8.81 -14.31
C PHE A 280 3.26 -9.79 -15.45
N GLU A 281 3.83 -10.99 -15.46
CA GLU A 281 3.55 -12.00 -16.50
C GLU A 281 2.10 -12.51 -16.44
N LEU A 282 1.53 -12.66 -15.24
CA LEU A 282 0.12 -12.99 -15.08
C LEU A 282 -0.78 -11.91 -15.66
N LEU A 283 -0.54 -10.64 -15.34
CA LEU A 283 -1.28 -9.50 -15.87
C LEU A 283 -1.14 -9.41 -17.41
N LYS A 284 0.08 -9.52 -17.93
CA LYS A 284 0.35 -9.53 -19.38
C LYS A 284 -0.48 -10.58 -20.10
N ALA A 285 -0.44 -11.81 -19.61
CA ALA A 285 -1.18 -12.89 -20.22
C ALA A 285 -2.70 -12.67 -20.14
N TYR A 286 -3.19 -12.14 -19.03
CA TYR A 286 -4.61 -11.86 -18.82
C TYR A 286 -5.18 -10.82 -19.77
N ILE A 287 -4.38 -9.81 -20.15
CA ILE A 287 -4.84 -8.72 -21.03
C ILE A 287 -4.50 -8.94 -22.51
N THR A 288 -3.72 -9.99 -22.86
CA THR A 288 -3.28 -10.22 -24.25
C THR A 288 -3.73 -11.56 -24.85
N LYS A 289 -4.06 -12.56 -24.02
CA LYS A 289 -4.62 -13.84 -24.45
C LYS A 289 -6.14 -13.76 -24.51
#